data_2034774574a2b51a79bfaced8e00885c
#
_entry.id   2034774574a2b51a79bfaced8e00885c
#
_cell.length_a   1.000
_cell.length_b   1.000
_cell.length_c   1.000
_cell.angle_alpha   90.00
_cell.angle_beta   90.00
_cell.angle_gamma   90.00
#
_symmetry.space_group_name_H-M   'P 1'
#
loop_
_entity.id
_entity.type
_entity.pdbx_description
1 polymer ?
#
loop_
_entity_poly.entity_id
_entity_poly.type
_entity_poly.pdbx_seq_one_letter_code
_entity_poly.pdbx_strand_id
1 'polypeptide(L)'
;MIKFDSPLRMLPPGLSRRQSLTLDGIRHAAEIATLANKRLIQTLTEIACADSDAPTAESAERITSAYLDAWAIVDSIDRLRTLAQLLPESAESAGGIAIENSKLDGVRKVRNVSDHLAQRVDYVIAHGTPALGRLAWITMTGHLKGLSCMLVPGTLAPTLEATAVSPEGKMFRPPTDHIRLDAGEHSASLSEAMETGQRMVEGVERGLRQAIKAHGLEGKFVGADIMVRMKIGK
;
A
#
# COMPACT_ATOMS: atom_id res chain seq x y z
N MET A 1 -3.80 -6.61 7.35
CA MET A 1 -2.52 -7.37 7.34
C MET A 1 -2.13 -7.83 8.76
N ILE A 2 -1.67 -6.98 9.65
CA ILE A 2 -1.16 -7.42 10.98
C ILE A 2 -2.31 -7.63 11.96
N LYS A 3 -2.45 -8.84 12.50
CA LYS A 3 -3.42 -9.15 13.57
C LYS A 3 -2.87 -8.75 14.94
N PHE A 4 -3.75 -8.68 15.94
CA PHE A 4 -3.34 -8.32 17.31
C PHE A 4 -2.36 -9.34 17.92
N ASP A 5 -2.55 -10.63 17.63
CA ASP A 5 -1.75 -11.77 18.07
C ASP A 5 -0.55 -12.09 17.13
N SER A 6 -0.21 -11.18 16.22
CA SER A 6 0.89 -11.35 15.29
C SER A 6 2.24 -11.47 16.04
N PRO A 7 3.09 -12.42 15.68
CA PRO A 7 4.45 -12.52 16.23
C PRO A 7 5.33 -11.32 15.86
N LEU A 8 4.94 -10.54 14.83
CA LEU A 8 5.61 -9.29 14.48
C LEU A 8 5.36 -8.17 15.50
N ARG A 9 4.32 -8.27 16.35
CA ARG A 9 4.08 -7.35 17.48
C ARG A 9 4.84 -7.74 18.73
N MET A 10 5.24 -8.99 18.82
CA MET A 10 5.87 -9.59 20.00
C MET A 10 7.11 -10.38 19.56
N LEU A 11 8.17 -9.65 19.18
CA LEU A 11 9.40 -10.27 18.70
C LEU A 11 10.07 -11.08 19.80
N PRO A 12 10.60 -12.29 19.50
CA PRO A 12 11.31 -13.12 20.47
C PRO A 12 12.65 -12.50 20.87
N PRO A 13 13.17 -12.83 22.07
CA PRO A 13 14.52 -12.46 22.45
C PRO A 13 15.55 -13.19 21.60
N GLY A 14 16.78 -12.65 21.55
CA GLY A 14 17.90 -13.27 20.84
C GLY A 14 18.03 -12.90 19.36
N LEU A 15 17.12 -12.11 18.83
CA LEU A 15 17.28 -11.53 17.49
C LEU A 15 18.46 -10.55 17.47
N SER A 16 19.23 -10.56 16.38
CA SER A 16 20.20 -9.50 16.12
C SER A 16 19.48 -8.16 15.92
N ARG A 17 20.18 -7.04 16.17
CA ARG A 17 19.63 -5.68 15.92
C ARG A 17 19.11 -5.51 14.49
N ARG A 18 19.82 -6.10 13.51
CA ARG A 18 19.41 -6.06 12.11
C ARG A 18 18.08 -6.80 11.88
N GLN A 19 17.94 -8.00 12.44
CA GLN A 19 16.69 -8.78 12.34
C GLN A 19 15.53 -8.07 13.00
N SER A 20 15.72 -7.56 14.23
CA SER A 20 14.68 -6.79 14.93
C SER A 20 14.23 -5.57 14.12
N LEU A 21 15.19 -4.77 13.64
CA LEU A 21 14.86 -3.58 12.82
C LEU A 21 14.13 -3.95 11.53
N THR A 22 14.54 -5.03 10.87
CA THR A 22 13.90 -5.50 9.64
C THR A 22 12.45 -5.94 9.90
N LEU A 23 12.21 -6.74 10.94
CA LEU A 23 10.88 -7.23 11.32
C LEU A 23 9.97 -6.09 11.79
N ASP A 24 10.47 -5.14 12.59
CA ASP A 24 9.74 -3.94 12.97
C ASP A 24 9.39 -3.09 11.75
N GLY A 25 10.31 -2.91 10.83
CA GLY A 25 10.06 -2.19 9.58
C GLY A 25 8.98 -2.86 8.72
N ILE A 26 8.96 -4.19 8.62
CA ILE A 26 7.91 -4.96 7.94
C ILE A 26 6.56 -4.75 8.63
N ARG A 27 6.51 -4.82 9.97
CA ARG A 27 5.31 -4.59 10.75
C ARG A 27 4.74 -3.21 10.48
N HIS A 28 5.54 -2.16 10.65
CA HIS A 28 5.08 -0.79 10.47
C HIS A 28 4.65 -0.50 9.02
N ALA A 29 5.39 -0.99 8.02
CA ALA A 29 4.99 -0.85 6.63
C ALA A 29 3.63 -1.51 6.36
N ALA A 30 3.40 -2.71 6.87
CA ALA A 30 2.12 -3.40 6.74
C ALA A 30 0.97 -2.69 7.46
N GLU A 31 1.20 -2.11 8.64
CA GLU A 31 0.20 -1.34 9.39
C GLU A 31 -0.17 -0.04 8.68
N ILE A 32 0.83 0.71 8.17
CA ILE A 32 0.60 1.93 7.40
C ILE A 32 -0.19 1.62 6.12
N ALA A 33 0.24 0.61 5.35
CA ALA A 33 -0.47 0.20 4.13
C ALA A 33 -1.93 -0.19 4.41
N THR A 34 -2.18 -0.92 5.51
CA THR A 34 -3.53 -1.34 5.91
C THR A 34 -4.42 -0.14 6.26
N LEU A 35 -3.89 0.81 7.03
CA LEU A 35 -4.64 2.01 7.42
C LEU A 35 -4.93 2.88 6.19
N ALA A 36 -3.92 3.13 5.37
CA ALA A 36 -4.04 3.92 4.15
C ALA A 36 -5.05 3.29 3.18
N ASN A 37 -5.00 1.97 2.97
CA ASN A 37 -5.94 1.27 2.09
C ASN A 37 -7.39 1.37 2.59
N LYS A 38 -7.62 1.24 3.91
CA LYS A 38 -8.95 1.41 4.49
C LYS A 38 -9.51 2.81 4.25
N ARG A 39 -8.69 3.84 4.48
CA ARG A 39 -9.07 5.24 4.27
C ARG A 39 -9.27 5.54 2.79
N LEU A 40 -8.39 5.06 1.92
CA LEU A 40 -8.49 5.24 0.48
C LEU A 40 -9.81 4.66 -0.07
N ILE A 41 -10.15 3.42 0.29
CA ILE A 41 -11.42 2.78 -0.11
C ILE A 41 -12.60 3.65 0.32
N GLN A 42 -12.62 4.14 1.56
CA GLN A 42 -13.68 5.01 2.06
C GLN A 42 -13.74 6.31 1.26
N THR A 43 -12.63 7.02 1.11
CA THR A 43 -12.56 8.31 0.39
C THR A 43 -12.97 8.17 -1.08
N LEU A 44 -12.51 7.12 -1.78
CA LEU A 44 -12.88 6.88 -3.17
C LEU A 44 -14.35 6.50 -3.32
N THR A 45 -14.92 5.80 -2.34
CA THR A 45 -16.37 5.52 -2.30
C THR A 45 -17.17 6.82 -2.14
N GLU A 46 -16.75 7.69 -1.22
CA GLU A 46 -17.39 9.00 -1.00
C GLU A 46 -17.30 9.88 -2.24
N ILE A 47 -16.16 9.93 -2.92
CA ILE A 47 -15.99 10.66 -4.19
C ILE A 47 -16.92 10.10 -5.27
N ALA A 48 -16.98 8.77 -5.43
CA ALA A 48 -17.81 8.14 -6.47
C ALA A 48 -19.32 8.30 -6.24
N CYS A 49 -19.74 8.45 -4.98
CA CYS A 49 -21.16 8.60 -4.60
C CYS A 49 -21.56 10.06 -4.31
N ALA A 50 -20.68 11.03 -4.57
CA ALA A 50 -21.02 12.44 -4.38
C ALA A 50 -22.12 12.91 -5.35
N ASP A 51 -23.08 13.68 -4.85
CA ASP A 51 -24.21 14.17 -5.64
C ASP A 51 -23.83 15.29 -6.63
N SER A 52 -22.64 15.85 -6.52
CA SER A 52 -22.17 16.97 -7.34
C SER A 52 -20.66 16.91 -7.59
N ASP A 53 -20.29 17.16 -8.83
CA ASP A 53 -18.88 17.32 -9.26
C ASP A 53 -18.36 18.76 -9.05
N ALA A 54 -19.14 19.64 -8.41
CA ALA A 54 -18.73 21.02 -8.18
C ALA A 54 -17.50 21.08 -7.28
N PRO A 55 -16.47 21.87 -7.63
CA PRO A 55 -15.28 22.03 -6.83
C PRO A 55 -15.62 22.78 -5.54
N THR A 56 -15.51 22.10 -4.42
CA THR A 56 -15.64 22.65 -3.06
C THR A 56 -14.36 22.46 -2.29
N ALA A 57 -14.19 23.17 -1.16
CA ALA A 57 -13.04 22.94 -0.27
C ALA A 57 -13.02 21.48 0.23
N GLU A 58 -14.19 20.92 0.53
CA GLU A 58 -14.32 19.53 0.98
C GLU A 58 -13.95 18.53 -0.12
N SER A 59 -14.36 18.76 -1.38
CA SER A 59 -13.97 17.91 -2.51
C SER A 59 -12.44 17.96 -2.74
N ALA A 60 -11.82 19.13 -2.60
CA ALA A 60 -10.36 19.28 -2.70
C ALA A 60 -9.62 18.54 -1.59
N GLU A 61 -10.12 18.55 -0.35
CA GLU A 61 -9.55 17.81 0.77
C GLU A 61 -9.67 16.29 0.55
N ARG A 62 -10.82 15.79 0.07
CA ARG A 62 -11.00 14.38 -0.26
C ARG A 62 -10.04 13.93 -1.36
N ILE A 63 -9.85 14.73 -2.41
CA ILE A 63 -8.89 14.46 -3.48
C ILE A 63 -7.47 14.35 -2.90
N THR A 64 -7.06 15.32 -2.10
CA THR A 64 -5.75 15.32 -1.45
C THR A 64 -5.55 14.10 -0.56
N SER A 65 -6.57 13.74 0.24
CA SER A 65 -6.56 12.56 1.10
C SER A 65 -6.44 11.26 0.31
N ALA A 66 -7.15 11.14 -0.82
CA ALA A 66 -7.04 9.98 -1.69
C ALA A 66 -5.62 9.77 -2.22
N TYR A 67 -4.95 10.85 -2.68
CA TYR A 67 -3.56 10.76 -3.13
C TYR A 67 -2.59 10.50 -2.00
N LEU A 68 -2.77 11.12 -0.84
CA LEU A 68 -1.96 10.85 0.36
C LEU A 68 -1.98 9.36 0.70
N ASP A 69 -3.17 8.76 0.75
CA ASP A 69 -3.33 7.35 1.08
C ASP A 69 -2.84 6.42 -0.04
N ALA A 70 -3.06 6.75 -1.30
CA ALA A 70 -2.55 5.99 -2.44
C ALA A 70 -1.01 5.93 -2.43
N TRP A 71 -0.34 7.06 -2.24
CA TRP A 71 1.11 7.12 -2.14
C TRP A 71 1.65 6.46 -0.87
N ALA A 72 0.94 6.56 0.26
CA ALA A 72 1.30 5.83 1.48
C ALA A 72 1.26 4.31 1.27
N ILE A 73 0.32 3.79 0.46
CA ILE A 73 0.30 2.38 0.07
C ILE A 73 1.53 2.04 -0.79
N VAL A 74 1.82 2.83 -1.82
CA VAL A 74 2.98 2.61 -2.71
C VAL A 74 4.28 2.54 -1.92
N ASP A 75 4.54 3.54 -1.08
CA ASP A 75 5.75 3.60 -0.25
C ASP A 75 5.85 2.44 0.74
N SER A 76 4.75 2.11 1.39
CA SER A 76 4.73 1.06 2.41
C SER A 76 4.90 -0.33 1.79
N ILE A 77 4.25 -0.60 0.67
CA ILE A 77 4.40 -1.88 -0.04
C ILE A 77 5.80 -2.04 -0.63
N ASP A 78 6.40 -0.98 -1.20
CA ASP A 78 7.78 -1.06 -1.68
C ASP A 78 8.78 -1.25 -0.54
N ARG A 79 8.56 -0.60 0.61
CA ARG A 79 9.35 -0.81 1.84
C ARG A 79 9.22 -2.24 2.34
N LEU A 80 8.00 -2.77 2.41
CA LEU A 80 7.76 -4.17 2.79
C LEU A 80 8.50 -5.13 1.86
N ARG A 81 8.41 -4.90 0.54
CA ARG A 81 9.11 -5.67 -0.48
C ARG A 81 10.62 -5.68 -0.27
N THR A 82 11.23 -4.52 -0.03
CA THR A 82 12.68 -4.38 0.15
C THR A 82 13.17 -4.98 1.48
N LEU A 83 12.41 -4.80 2.56
CA LEU A 83 12.78 -5.35 3.86
C LEU A 83 12.63 -6.88 3.90
N ALA A 84 11.61 -7.44 3.23
CA ALA A 84 11.46 -8.88 3.15
C ALA A 84 12.65 -9.58 2.49
N GLN A 85 13.35 -8.92 1.55
CA GLN A 85 14.56 -9.44 0.92
C GLN A 85 15.78 -9.49 1.88
N LEU A 86 15.74 -8.77 3.00
CA LEU A 86 16.81 -8.78 4.00
C LEU A 86 16.68 -9.91 5.03
N LEU A 87 15.54 -10.60 5.02
CA LEU A 87 15.34 -11.75 5.90
C LEU A 87 16.15 -12.95 5.41
N PRO A 88 16.70 -13.79 6.34
CA PRO A 88 17.35 -15.02 5.96
C PRO A 88 16.39 -15.92 5.17
N GLU A 89 16.86 -16.43 4.06
CA GLU A 89 16.10 -17.38 3.26
C GLU A 89 16.02 -18.71 4.02
N SER A 90 14.81 -19.06 4.47
CA SER A 90 14.54 -20.49 4.72
C SER A 90 14.20 -21.12 3.36
N ALA A 91 14.66 -22.35 3.12
CA ALA A 91 14.50 -23.03 1.82
C ALA A 91 13.04 -23.06 1.33
N GLU A 92 12.05 -23.03 2.25
CA GLU A 92 10.62 -23.03 1.93
C GLU A 92 10.05 -21.62 1.64
N SER A 93 10.69 -20.55 2.12
CA SER A 93 10.19 -19.17 1.97
C SER A 93 10.82 -18.41 0.79
N ALA A 94 12.03 -18.79 0.39
CA ALA A 94 12.82 -18.07 -0.64
C ALA A 94 12.09 -17.97 -1.98
N GLY A 95 11.58 -19.09 -2.49
CA GLY A 95 10.82 -19.11 -3.75
C GLY A 95 9.52 -18.30 -3.68
N GLY A 96 8.83 -18.34 -2.56
CA GLY A 96 7.57 -17.63 -2.35
C GLY A 96 7.75 -16.11 -2.30
N ILE A 97 8.76 -15.62 -1.58
CA ILE A 97 9.06 -14.17 -1.49
C ILE A 97 9.51 -13.63 -2.84
N ALA A 98 10.34 -14.36 -3.60
CA ALA A 98 10.78 -13.93 -4.92
C ALA A 98 9.62 -13.80 -5.92
N ILE A 99 8.70 -14.75 -5.92
CA ILE A 99 7.49 -14.72 -6.78
C ILE A 99 6.59 -13.54 -6.41
N GLU A 100 6.32 -13.34 -5.12
CA GLU A 100 5.50 -12.20 -4.69
C GLU A 100 6.19 -10.86 -4.99
N ASN A 101 7.52 -10.76 -4.87
CA ASN A 101 8.28 -9.56 -5.23
C ASN A 101 8.13 -9.17 -6.70
N SER A 102 8.11 -10.14 -7.62
CA SER A 102 7.95 -9.86 -9.05
C SER A 102 6.59 -9.24 -9.39
N LYS A 103 5.54 -9.57 -8.61
CA LYS A 103 4.19 -8.99 -8.76
C LYS A 103 4.13 -7.51 -8.32
N LEU A 104 5.10 -7.04 -7.56
CA LEU A 104 5.18 -5.67 -7.07
C LEU A 104 6.07 -4.75 -7.93
N ASP A 105 6.52 -5.21 -9.10
CA ASP A 105 7.39 -4.41 -9.99
C ASP A 105 6.72 -3.11 -10.44
N GLY A 106 5.40 -3.13 -10.69
CA GLY A 106 4.61 -1.93 -11.00
C GLY A 106 4.67 -0.88 -9.88
N VAL A 107 4.55 -1.32 -8.61
CA VAL A 107 4.64 -0.43 -7.44
C VAL A 107 6.01 0.25 -7.39
N ARG A 108 7.09 -0.51 -7.57
CA ARG A 108 8.46 0.02 -7.61
C ARG A 108 8.65 1.04 -8.72
N LYS A 109 8.14 0.77 -9.93
CA LYS A 109 8.26 1.66 -11.08
C LYS A 109 7.50 2.97 -10.86
N VAL A 110 6.26 2.90 -10.39
CA VAL A 110 5.44 4.08 -10.03
C VAL A 110 6.13 4.91 -8.95
N ARG A 111 6.65 4.29 -7.90
CA ARG A 111 7.39 4.97 -6.85
C ARG A 111 8.62 5.71 -7.39
N ASN A 112 9.41 5.07 -8.25
CA ASN A 112 10.59 5.69 -8.84
C ASN A 112 10.26 6.94 -9.68
N VAL A 113 9.08 7.04 -10.30
CA VAL A 113 8.65 8.26 -11.01
C VAL A 113 8.45 9.39 -10.01
N SER A 114 7.79 9.14 -8.88
CA SER A 114 7.52 10.13 -7.86
C SER A 114 8.79 10.60 -7.13
N ASP A 115 9.65 9.66 -6.72
CA ASP A 115 10.91 9.97 -6.02
C ASP A 115 11.84 10.88 -6.84
N HIS A 116 11.73 10.80 -8.17
CA HIS A 116 12.54 11.55 -9.12
C HIS A 116 11.74 12.60 -9.91
N LEU A 117 10.56 13.01 -9.43
CA LEU A 117 9.67 13.91 -10.16
C LEU A 117 10.38 15.18 -10.64
N ALA A 118 11.14 15.84 -9.77
CA ALA A 118 11.86 17.07 -10.13
C ALA A 118 12.87 16.89 -11.27
N GLN A 119 13.43 15.67 -11.39
CA GLN A 119 14.40 15.31 -12.45
C GLN A 119 13.70 14.79 -13.71
N ARG A 120 12.43 14.41 -13.61
CA ARG A 120 11.63 13.75 -14.66
C ARG A 120 10.41 14.55 -15.11
N VAL A 121 10.39 15.87 -14.82
CA VAL A 121 9.25 16.73 -15.20
C VAL A 121 8.92 16.61 -16.68
N ASP A 122 9.93 16.72 -17.55
CA ASP A 122 9.73 16.62 -19.01
C ASP A 122 9.22 15.25 -19.43
N TYR A 123 9.70 14.18 -18.77
CA TYR A 123 9.22 12.82 -19.00
C TYR A 123 7.74 12.67 -18.58
N VAL A 124 7.36 13.20 -17.42
CA VAL A 124 5.96 13.13 -16.93
C VAL A 124 5.05 13.94 -17.88
N ILE A 125 5.48 15.11 -18.33
CA ILE A 125 4.75 15.93 -19.32
C ILE A 125 4.58 15.17 -20.64
N ALA A 126 5.65 14.55 -21.15
CA ALA A 126 5.61 13.80 -22.41
C ALA A 126 4.62 12.62 -22.38
N HIS A 127 4.37 12.04 -21.20
CA HIS A 127 3.40 10.95 -21.02
C HIS A 127 2.00 11.44 -20.60
N GLY A 128 1.79 12.76 -20.54
CA GLY A 128 0.48 13.35 -20.27
C GLY A 128 -0.11 12.97 -18.89
N THR A 129 0.75 12.61 -17.92
CA THR A 129 0.31 12.29 -16.56
C THR A 129 0.51 13.47 -15.61
N PRO A 130 -0.41 13.69 -14.65
CA PRO A 130 -0.22 14.72 -13.63
C PRO A 130 0.90 14.37 -12.66
N ALA A 131 1.41 15.36 -11.93
CA ALA A 131 2.51 15.22 -10.96
C ALA A 131 2.24 14.14 -9.88
N LEU A 132 1.00 14.05 -9.40
CA LEU A 132 0.57 13.03 -8.43
C LEU A 132 0.11 11.72 -9.07
N GLY A 133 0.18 11.63 -10.41
CA GLY A 133 -0.36 10.48 -11.13
C GLY A 133 -1.88 10.54 -11.31
N ARG A 134 -2.46 9.47 -11.79
CA ARG A 134 -3.89 9.30 -12.05
C ARG A 134 -4.41 8.09 -11.28
N LEU A 135 -5.48 8.27 -10.51
CA LEU A 135 -6.19 7.18 -9.84
C LEU A 135 -7.37 6.72 -10.68
N ALA A 136 -7.53 5.39 -10.83
CA ALA A 136 -8.70 4.78 -11.45
C ALA A 136 -9.20 3.66 -10.54
N TRP A 137 -10.54 3.50 -10.43
CA TRP A 137 -11.13 2.48 -9.57
C TRP A 137 -12.57 2.15 -9.97
N ILE A 138 -13.13 1.10 -9.33
CA ILE A 138 -14.54 0.73 -9.48
C ILE A 138 -15.23 0.83 -8.13
N THR A 139 -16.40 1.46 -8.08
CA THR A 139 -17.27 1.52 -6.90
C THR A 139 -18.64 0.95 -7.22
N MET A 140 -19.15 0.05 -6.36
CA MET A 140 -20.53 -0.44 -6.44
C MET A 140 -21.48 0.57 -5.81
N THR A 141 -22.47 1.03 -6.56
CA THR A 141 -23.49 1.99 -6.11
C THR A 141 -24.84 1.33 -5.83
N GLY A 142 -24.96 0.03 -6.06
CA GLY A 142 -26.18 -0.75 -5.82
C GLY A 142 -26.01 -2.20 -6.26
N HIS A 143 -27.11 -2.97 -6.18
CA HIS A 143 -27.09 -4.35 -6.63
C HIS A 143 -26.84 -4.41 -8.16
N LEU A 144 -25.72 -5.04 -8.56
CA LEU A 144 -25.26 -5.15 -9.95
C LEU A 144 -25.04 -3.79 -10.67
N LYS A 145 -24.89 -2.69 -9.93
CA LYS A 145 -24.59 -1.36 -10.48
C LYS A 145 -23.26 -0.88 -9.93
N GLY A 146 -22.36 -0.48 -10.82
CA GLY A 146 -21.05 0.07 -10.46
C GLY A 146 -20.66 1.24 -11.34
N LEU A 147 -19.78 2.08 -10.81
CA LEU A 147 -19.15 3.17 -11.52
C LEU A 147 -17.68 2.84 -11.71
N SER A 148 -17.18 3.00 -12.94
CA SER A 148 -15.74 3.09 -13.19
C SER A 148 -15.36 4.57 -13.10
N CYS A 149 -14.51 4.90 -12.13
CA CYS A 149 -14.13 6.25 -11.79
C CYS A 149 -12.68 6.51 -12.13
N MET A 150 -12.36 7.76 -12.44
CA MET A 150 -11.00 8.24 -12.64
C MET A 150 -10.82 9.62 -12.03
N LEU A 151 -9.71 9.80 -11.31
CA LEU A 151 -9.31 11.07 -10.70
C LEU A 151 -7.99 11.52 -11.29
N VAL A 152 -7.98 12.72 -11.88
CA VAL A 152 -6.81 13.34 -12.53
C VAL A 152 -6.59 14.71 -11.88
N PRO A 153 -5.59 14.86 -10.98
CA PRO A 153 -5.34 16.13 -10.31
C PRO A 153 -4.55 17.09 -11.21
N GLY A 154 -4.80 18.38 -11.05
CA GLY A 154 -3.99 19.42 -11.69
C GLY A 154 -4.61 20.02 -12.94
N THR A 155 -3.87 20.94 -13.57
CA THR A 155 -4.32 21.78 -14.68
C THR A 155 -3.95 21.23 -16.06
N LEU A 156 -3.06 20.26 -16.12
CA LEU A 156 -2.76 19.55 -17.35
C LEU A 156 -3.92 18.58 -17.60
N ALA A 157 -4.91 19.02 -18.38
CA ALA A 157 -5.93 18.13 -18.91
C ALA A 157 -5.26 17.23 -19.97
N PRO A 158 -5.01 15.96 -19.67
CA PRO A 158 -4.60 15.03 -20.70
C PRO A 158 -5.76 14.91 -21.68
N THR A 159 -5.44 14.53 -22.91
CA THR A 159 -6.44 13.93 -23.79
C THR A 159 -7.00 12.73 -23.02
N LEU A 160 -8.19 12.88 -22.44
CA LEU A 160 -8.81 11.88 -21.58
C LEU A 160 -9.23 10.68 -22.43
N GLU A 161 -8.28 9.82 -22.76
CA GLU A 161 -8.62 8.44 -23.07
C GLU A 161 -9.02 7.77 -21.74
N ALA A 162 -10.32 7.80 -21.48
CA ALA A 162 -10.88 7.13 -20.32
C ALA A 162 -10.74 5.62 -20.52
N THR A 163 -9.65 5.05 -20.02
CA THR A 163 -9.50 3.60 -19.97
C THR A 163 -10.32 3.10 -18.79
N ALA A 164 -11.51 2.59 -19.05
CA ALA A 164 -12.31 1.93 -18.04
C ALA A 164 -11.48 0.80 -17.40
N VAL A 165 -11.51 0.71 -16.08
CA VAL A 165 -10.95 -0.44 -15.37
C VAL A 165 -11.87 -1.61 -15.62
N SER A 166 -11.40 -2.64 -16.36
CA SER A 166 -12.21 -3.84 -16.59
C SER A 166 -12.10 -4.79 -15.42
N PRO A 167 -13.20 -5.22 -14.81
CA PRO A 167 -13.20 -6.23 -13.76
C PRO A 167 -13.14 -7.67 -14.30
N GLU A 168 -13.04 -7.87 -15.62
CA GLU A 168 -13.09 -9.19 -16.25
C GLU A 168 -12.10 -10.16 -15.63
N GLY A 169 -12.60 -11.29 -15.17
CA GLY A 169 -11.82 -12.38 -14.59
C GLY A 169 -11.21 -12.08 -13.22
N LYS A 170 -11.51 -10.93 -12.59
CA LYS A 170 -11.00 -10.54 -11.28
C LYS A 170 -12.11 -10.54 -10.23
N MET A 171 -11.78 -10.99 -9.03
CA MET A 171 -12.69 -10.93 -7.89
C MET A 171 -12.88 -9.45 -7.47
N PHE A 172 -14.14 -9.07 -7.22
CA PHE A 172 -14.52 -7.73 -6.79
C PHE A 172 -14.84 -7.70 -5.29
N ARG A 173 -14.39 -6.68 -4.59
CA ARG A 173 -14.63 -6.44 -3.16
C ARG A 173 -15.40 -5.13 -2.96
N PRO A 174 -16.72 -5.18 -2.69
CA PRO A 174 -17.49 -3.97 -2.41
C PRO A 174 -16.98 -3.27 -1.13
N PRO A 175 -17.16 -1.93 -0.99
CA PRO A 175 -17.83 -1.06 -1.97
C PRO A 175 -16.92 -0.61 -3.11
N THR A 176 -15.60 -0.52 -2.93
CA THR A 176 -14.64 0.00 -3.91
C THR A 176 -13.45 -0.96 -4.04
N ASP A 177 -13.07 -1.26 -5.28
CA ASP A 177 -11.96 -2.16 -5.61
C ASP A 177 -11.31 -1.79 -6.95
N HIS A 178 -10.36 -2.62 -7.41
CA HIS A 178 -9.60 -2.42 -8.64
C HIS A 178 -8.92 -1.05 -8.71
N ILE A 179 -8.43 -0.58 -7.56
CA ILE A 179 -7.76 0.71 -7.44
C ILE A 179 -6.41 0.63 -8.14
N ARG A 180 -6.18 1.53 -9.09
CA ARG A 180 -4.96 1.63 -9.89
C ARG A 180 -4.40 3.05 -9.80
N LEU A 181 -3.09 3.17 -9.65
CA LEU A 181 -2.34 4.42 -9.74
C LEU A 181 -1.41 4.37 -10.94
N ASP A 182 -1.55 5.33 -11.85
CA ASP A 182 -0.70 5.50 -13.01
C ASP A 182 0.22 6.71 -12.80
N ALA A 183 1.53 6.58 -13.09
CA ALA A 183 2.50 7.68 -13.04
C ALA A 183 3.53 7.53 -14.17
N GLY A 184 3.66 8.54 -15.03
CA GLY A 184 4.40 8.42 -16.29
C GLY A 184 3.80 7.30 -17.15
N GLU A 185 4.65 6.44 -17.70
CA GLU A 185 4.23 5.25 -18.46
C GLU A 185 3.92 4.03 -17.58
N HIS A 186 4.05 4.16 -16.26
CA HIS A 186 3.94 3.03 -15.34
C HIS A 186 2.60 3.01 -14.63
N SER A 187 2.15 1.80 -14.32
CA SER A 187 0.89 1.53 -13.63
C SER A 187 1.11 0.53 -12.50
N ALA A 188 0.40 0.76 -11.38
CA ALA A 188 0.36 -0.15 -10.25
C ALA A 188 -1.08 -0.41 -9.83
N SER A 189 -1.50 -1.68 -9.77
CA SER A 189 -2.74 -2.08 -9.12
C SER A 189 -2.53 -2.06 -7.61
N LEU A 190 -3.10 -1.07 -6.92
CA LEU A 190 -3.00 -0.95 -5.46
C LEU A 190 -3.76 -2.08 -4.76
N SER A 191 -4.91 -2.51 -5.31
CA SER A 191 -5.67 -3.64 -4.78
C SER A 191 -4.85 -4.94 -4.80
N GLU A 192 -4.20 -5.25 -5.93
CA GLU A 192 -3.35 -6.45 -6.06
C GLU A 192 -2.06 -6.32 -5.23
N ALA A 193 -1.51 -5.12 -5.12
CA ALA A 193 -0.35 -4.84 -4.28
C ALA A 193 -0.65 -5.10 -2.80
N MET A 194 -1.84 -4.70 -2.33
CA MET A 194 -2.28 -4.98 -0.96
C MET A 194 -2.47 -6.47 -0.69
N GLU A 195 -3.02 -7.24 -1.63
CA GLU A 195 -3.13 -8.69 -1.52
C GLU A 195 -1.76 -9.37 -1.50
N THR A 196 -0.87 -8.92 -2.36
CA THR A 196 0.50 -9.44 -2.43
C THR A 196 1.26 -9.14 -1.14
N GLY A 197 1.17 -7.90 -0.62
CA GLY A 197 1.72 -7.53 0.67
C GLY A 197 1.15 -8.35 1.83
N GLN A 198 -0.14 -8.66 1.81
CA GLN A 198 -0.78 -9.55 2.79
C GLN A 198 -0.13 -10.95 2.78
N ARG A 199 0.04 -11.57 1.60
CA ARG A 199 0.66 -12.90 1.48
C ARG A 199 2.13 -12.88 1.94
N MET A 200 2.86 -11.79 1.64
CA MET A 200 4.25 -11.64 2.12
C MET A 200 4.32 -11.57 3.64
N VAL A 201 3.47 -10.77 4.28
CA VAL A 201 3.38 -10.68 5.75
C VAL A 201 3.03 -12.03 6.37
N GLU A 202 2.06 -12.74 5.82
CA GLU A 202 1.68 -14.08 6.29
C GLU A 202 2.83 -15.09 6.16
N GLY A 203 3.63 -14.98 5.11
CA GLY A 203 4.86 -15.77 4.93
C GLY A 203 5.89 -15.50 6.03
N VAL A 204 6.16 -14.20 6.29
CA VAL A 204 7.09 -13.77 7.36
C VAL A 204 6.61 -14.22 8.73
N GLU A 205 5.32 -14.03 9.05
CA GLU A 205 4.73 -14.49 10.32
C GLU A 205 4.83 -15.99 10.50
N ARG A 206 4.60 -16.77 9.44
CA ARG A 206 4.71 -18.23 9.47
C ARG A 206 6.14 -18.66 9.78
N GLY A 207 7.12 -18.10 9.09
CA GLY A 207 8.55 -18.37 9.34
C GLY A 207 8.97 -18.00 10.76
N LEU A 208 8.48 -16.84 11.25
CA LEU A 208 8.79 -16.38 12.61
C LEU A 208 8.17 -17.31 13.67
N ARG A 209 6.91 -17.76 13.51
CA ARG A 209 6.28 -18.75 14.40
C ARG A 209 7.02 -20.08 14.42
N GLN A 210 7.49 -20.56 13.26
CA GLN A 210 8.30 -21.78 13.17
C GLN A 210 9.62 -21.63 13.92
N ALA A 211 10.32 -20.49 13.75
CA ALA A 211 11.56 -20.22 14.47
C ALA A 211 11.37 -20.12 15.98
N ILE A 212 10.31 -19.42 16.44
CA ILE A 212 9.96 -19.33 17.86
C ILE A 212 9.76 -20.72 18.45
N LYS A 213 8.99 -21.58 17.79
CA LYS A 213 8.73 -22.97 18.21
C LYS A 213 10.01 -23.81 18.24
N ALA A 214 10.80 -23.74 17.17
CA ALA A 214 12.04 -24.53 17.04
C ALA A 214 13.06 -24.22 18.14
N HIS A 215 13.06 -22.97 18.65
CA HIS A 215 13.99 -22.52 19.69
C HIS A 215 13.38 -22.48 21.11
N GLY A 216 12.13 -22.97 21.30
CA GLY A 216 11.47 -22.99 22.62
C GLY A 216 11.28 -21.58 23.21
N LEU A 217 10.94 -20.61 22.38
CA LEU A 217 10.79 -19.20 22.75
C LEU A 217 9.32 -18.79 22.90
N GLU A 218 8.38 -19.75 22.92
CA GLU A 218 6.96 -19.47 23.11
C GLU A 218 6.70 -18.71 24.41
N GLY A 219 5.91 -17.65 24.32
CA GLY A 219 5.59 -16.77 25.45
C GLY A 219 6.72 -15.84 25.89
N LYS A 220 7.89 -15.92 25.25
CA LYS A 220 9.01 -14.99 25.49
C LYS A 220 9.02 -13.91 24.41
N PHE A 221 9.02 -12.65 24.81
CA PHE A 221 9.07 -11.53 23.86
C PHE A 221 9.85 -10.35 24.44
N VAL A 222 10.39 -9.51 23.57
CA VAL A 222 11.04 -8.24 23.89
C VAL A 222 10.12 -7.12 23.43
N GLY A 223 9.84 -6.20 24.36
CA GLY A 223 9.25 -4.88 24.20
C GLY A 223 8.24 -4.64 23.08
N ALA A 224 7.31 -3.75 23.39
CA ALA A 224 6.37 -3.18 22.40
C ALA A 224 6.75 -1.72 22.15
N ASP A 225 5.99 -1.05 21.28
CA ASP A 225 6.12 0.38 21.05
C ASP A 225 6.09 1.17 22.36
N ILE A 226 7.03 2.10 22.55
CA ILE A 226 7.18 2.85 23.79
C ILE A 226 6.72 4.28 23.56
N MET A 227 5.82 4.76 24.43
CA MET A 227 5.44 6.17 24.49
C MET A 227 6.01 6.80 25.76
N VAL A 228 6.85 7.81 25.61
CA VAL A 228 7.40 8.58 26.71
C VAL A 228 6.68 9.93 26.81
N ARG A 229 6.19 10.27 28.02
CA ARG A 229 5.61 11.59 28.31
C ARG A 229 6.44 12.31 29.36
N MET A 230 6.88 13.50 29.04
CA MET A 230 7.55 14.40 30.00
C MET A 230 6.64 15.60 30.27
N LYS A 231 6.47 15.95 31.54
CA LYS A 231 5.81 17.20 31.93
C LYS A 231 6.79 18.34 31.69
N ILE A 232 6.38 19.36 30.95
CA ILE A 232 7.12 20.59 30.71
C ILE A 232 6.42 21.68 31.52
N GLY A 233 7.17 22.36 32.36
CA GLY A 233 6.67 23.47 33.17
C GLY A 233 6.52 23.14 34.67
N LYS A 234 6.49 24.24 35.46
CA LYS A 234 6.24 24.20 36.91
C LYS A 234 4.83 23.79 37.21
#